data_9d5db73488c629076603fecdd1987676
#
_entry.id   9d5db73488c629076603fecdd1987676
#
_cell.length_a   1.000
_cell.length_b   1.000
_cell.length_c   1.000
_cell.angle_alpha   90.00
_cell.angle_beta   90.00
_cell.angle_gamma   90.00
#
_symmetry.space_group_name_H-M   'P 1'
#
loop_
_entity.id
_entity.type
_entity.pdbx_description
1 polymer ?
#
loop_
_entity_poly.entity_id
_entity_poly.type
_entity_poly.pdbx_seq_one_letter_code
_entity_poly.pdbx_strand_id
1 'polypeptide(L)'
;FPGSHPVQSRVTMAAGGRSRAMGNQGLYYVQAPKLGSVFVGGSTKPFEGYLINADWIFNLCQQRKMLLSVAKKELVKVGKGLPRHCEVLARWVQEKDNEELEEHIAAIQRQLAANARPQVSLSPPVAAWLESFSEVKFRYSFLVLDGPSRMGKTVYARHLAGDPMSVLEIDCTGTVFPDLRSFRPMVHKFIIYDECSPGLVLTNRKLFQSSASWITLGSSSTNCLSYKIWAHAVRMVVTSNSFRQECEMLPVGEVRWLEANCVYVNVDAPLWQCGS
;
A
#
# COMPACT_ATOMS: atom_id res chain seq x y z
N PHE A 1 5.29 -32.31 -10.73
CA PHE A 1 6.64 -31.70 -10.85
C PHE A 1 7.50 -32.65 -11.68
N PRO A 2 7.95 -32.30 -12.87
CA PRO A 2 9.08 -32.98 -13.47
C PRO A 2 10.30 -32.61 -12.60
N GLY A 3 10.72 -33.49 -11.71
CA GLY A 3 11.85 -33.25 -10.81
C GLY A 3 11.66 -33.67 -9.37
N SER A 4 10.56 -34.33 -9.01
CA SER A 4 10.37 -34.86 -7.65
C SER A 4 11.37 -35.99 -7.29
N HIS A 5 11.87 -36.72 -8.27
CA HIS A 5 12.83 -37.79 -8.05
C HIS A 5 14.17 -37.36 -7.45
N PRO A 6 14.81 -36.24 -7.86
CA PRO A 6 16.09 -35.83 -7.27
C PRO A 6 15.96 -35.41 -5.82
N VAL A 7 14.80 -34.88 -5.42
CA VAL A 7 14.57 -34.42 -4.03
C VAL A 7 14.32 -35.63 -3.11
N GLN A 8 13.55 -36.62 -3.57
CA GLN A 8 13.35 -37.86 -2.83
C GLN A 8 14.65 -38.65 -2.64
N SER A 9 15.49 -38.76 -3.66
CA SER A 9 16.79 -39.43 -3.56
C SER A 9 17.76 -38.69 -2.60
N ARG A 10 17.74 -37.36 -2.56
CA ARG A 10 18.52 -36.57 -1.60
C ARG A 10 18.06 -36.77 -0.14
N VAL A 11 16.76 -36.87 0.08
CA VAL A 11 16.19 -37.11 1.40
C VAL A 11 16.48 -38.53 1.87
N THR A 12 16.43 -39.52 0.98
CA THR A 12 16.73 -40.93 1.31
C THR A 12 18.22 -41.13 1.60
N MET A 13 19.11 -40.45 0.88
CA MET A 13 20.56 -40.50 1.13
C MET A 13 20.98 -39.81 2.46
N ALA A 14 20.15 -38.91 2.97
CA ALA A 14 20.41 -38.23 4.23
C ALA A 14 19.98 -39.02 5.50
N ALA A 15 19.58 -40.27 5.37
CA ALA A 15 18.98 -41.07 6.46
C ALA A 15 20.00 -41.77 7.40
N GLY A 16 21.26 -41.38 7.43
CA GLY A 16 22.31 -41.99 8.29
C GLY A 16 22.94 -41.01 9.27
N GLY A 17 22.86 -41.26 10.55
CA GLY A 17 23.60 -40.55 11.60
C GLY A 17 23.19 -39.07 11.76
N ARG A 18 24.16 -38.13 11.72
CA ARG A 18 23.93 -36.66 11.76
C ARG A 18 22.92 -36.17 10.72
N SER A 19 22.74 -36.93 9.70
CA SER A 19 21.87 -36.66 8.57
C SER A 19 20.37 -36.92 8.85
N ARG A 20 20.01 -37.64 9.93
CA ARG A 20 18.61 -37.94 10.22
C ARG A 20 17.78 -36.68 10.53
N ALA A 21 18.37 -35.76 11.31
CA ALA A 21 17.74 -34.49 11.60
C ALA A 21 17.66 -33.59 10.33
N MET A 22 18.71 -33.60 9.50
CA MET A 22 18.72 -32.87 8.22
C MET A 22 17.77 -33.48 7.20
N GLY A 23 17.66 -34.82 7.15
CA GLY A 23 16.70 -35.53 6.33
C GLY A 23 15.25 -35.17 6.72
N ASN A 24 15.02 -35.07 8.01
CA ASN A 24 13.73 -34.65 8.54
C ASN A 24 13.39 -33.20 8.13
N GLN A 25 14.34 -32.29 8.22
CA GLN A 25 14.17 -30.91 7.80
C GLN A 25 13.89 -30.79 6.29
N GLY A 26 14.61 -31.57 5.50
CA GLY A 26 14.43 -31.62 4.05
C GLY A 26 13.02 -32.10 3.66
N LEU A 27 12.53 -33.15 4.30
CA LEU A 27 11.16 -33.64 4.08
C LEU A 27 10.11 -32.62 4.51
N TYR A 28 10.29 -31.99 5.64
CA TYR A 28 9.40 -30.92 6.09
C TYR A 28 9.34 -29.77 5.05
N TYR A 29 10.51 -29.33 4.59
CA TYR A 29 10.60 -28.26 3.58
C TYR A 29 9.90 -28.61 2.27
N VAL A 30 9.98 -29.89 1.86
CA VAL A 30 9.32 -30.35 0.62
C VAL A 30 7.80 -30.49 0.80
N GLN A 31 7.38 -30.91 2.01
CA GLN A 31 5.98 -31.21 2.32
C GLN A 31 5.21 -29.99 2.86
N ALA A 32 5.93 -29.01 3.40
CA ALA A 32 5.30 -27.80 3.90
C ALA A 32 4.50 -27.11 2.78
N PRO A 33 3.24 -26.72 3.03
CA PRO A 33 2.44 -26.03 2.07
C PRO A 33 3.13 -24.72 1.66
N LYS A 34 3.34 -24.57 0.37
CA LYS A 34 3.81 -23.33 -0.25
C LYS A 34 2.65 -22.73 -1.00
N LEU A 35 2.57 -21.42 -1.06
CA LEU A 35 1.53 -20.74 -1.83
C LEU A 35 1.43 -21.32 -3.24
N GLY A 36 0.25 -21.83 -3.62
CA GLY A 36 -0.01 -22.41 -4.92
C GLY A 36 0.58 -23.80 -5.18
N SER A 37 1.17 -24.48 -4.16
CA SER A 37 1.69 -25.84 -4.33
C SER A 37 0.82 -26.87 -3.64
N VAL A 38 0.58 -27.99 -4.32
CA VAL A 38 -0.09 -29.16 -3.76
C VAL A 38 0.95 -30.24 -3.52
N PHE A 39 1.00 -30.79 -2.30
CA PHE A 39 1.87 -31.90 -2.00
C PHE A 39 1.37 -33.19 -2.69
N VAL A 40 2.20 -33.80 -3.48
CA VAL A 40 1.89 -35.03 -4.22
C VAL A 40 2.90 -36.11 -3.87
N GLY A 41 2.55 -36.99 -2.96
CA GLY A 41 3.34 -38.19 -2.64
C GLY A 41 4.41 -38.01 -1.55
N GLY A 42 5.04 -39.10 -1.14
CA GLY A 42 6.05 -39.20 -0.11
C GLY A 42 5.52 -39.69 1.24
N SER A 43 6.45 -40.17 2.12
CA SER A 43 6.10 -40.62 3.47
C SER A 43 6.24 -39.50 4.47
N THR A 44 5.16 -39.16 5.17
CA THR A 44 5.13 -38.14 6.22
C THR A 44 5.42 -38.71 7.62
N LYS A 45 5.40 -40.05 7.77
CA LYS A 45 5.51 -40.72 9.09
C LYS A 45 6.63 -40.23 9.99
N PRO A 46 7.87 -39.98 9.51
CA PRO A 46 8.95 -39.53 10.37
C PRO A 46 8.75 -38.09 10.92
N PHE A 47 7.80 -37.33 10.37
CA PHE A 47 7.58 -35.90 10.65
C PHE A 47 6.18 -35.60 11.16
N GLU A 48 5.35 -36.64 11.23
CA GLU A 48 3.92 -36.46 11.49
C GLU A 48 3.68 -35.64 12.76
N GLY A 49 4.38 -35.96 13.85
CA GLY A 49 4.31 -35.20 15.10
C GLY A 49 4.81 -33.74 14.96
N TYR A 50 5.82 -33.53 14.14
CA TYR A 50 6.36 -32.19 13.89
C TYR A 50 5.39 -31.31 13.09
N LEU A 51 4.87 -31.86 12.00
CA LEU A 51 3.92 -31.15 11.14
C LEU A 51 2.62 -30.83 11.90
N ILE A 52 2.08 -31.81 12.64
CA ILE A 52 0.88 -31.61 13.44
C ILE A 52 1.09 -30.51 14.48
N ASN A 53 2.21 -30.50 15.17
CA ASN A 53 2.50 -29.50 16.18
C ASN A 53 2.72 -28.11 15.56
N ALA A 54 3.37 -28.03 14.42
CA ALA A 54 3.57 -26.77 13.72
C ALA A 54 2.23 -26.20 13.18
N ASP A 55 1.41 -27.05 12.57
CA ASP A 55 0.10 -26.68 12.07
C ASP A 55 -0.85 -26.29 13.22
N TRP A 56 -0.76 -26.96 14.35
CA TRP A 56 -1.54 -26.60 15.52
C TRP A 56 -1.17 -25.20 16.06
N ILE A 57 0.13 -24.93 16.21
CA ILE A 57 0.61 -23.60 16.64
C ILE A 57 0.19 -22.52 15.65
N PHE A 58 0.30 -22.83 14.37
CA PHE A 58 -0.10 -21.97 13.27
C PHE A 58 -1.61 -21.63 13.32
N ASN A 59 -2.46 -22.66 13.46
CA ASN A 59 -3.91 -22.49 13.58
C ASN A 59 -4.28 -21.67 14.82
N LEU A 60 -3.57 -21.83 15.94
CA LEU A 60 -3.78 -21.00 17.13
C LEU A 60 -3.41 -19.55 16.91
N CYS A 61 -2.35 -19.26 16.15
CA CYS A 61 -2.00 -17.90 15.77
C CYS A 61 -3.06 -17.29 14.88
N GLN A 62 -3.49 -18.01 13.84
CA GLN A 62 -4.53 -17.57 12.90
C GLN A 62 -5.86 -17.29 13.62
N GLN A 63 -6.23 -18.15 14.59
CA GLN A 63 -7.40 -17.92 15.42
C GLN A 63 -7.22 -16.84 16.50
N ARG A 64 -6.07 -16.15 16.49
CA ARG A 64 -5.70 -15.14 17.50
C ARG A 64 -5.73 -15.62 18.95
N LYS A 65 -5.66 -16.94 19.15
CA LYS A 65 -5.59 -17.56 20.47
C LYS A 65 -4.16 -17.65 21.01
N MET A 66 -3.17 -17.38 20.16
CA MET A 66 -1.76 -17.36 20.53
C MET A 66 -1.06 -16.15 19.92
N LEU A 67 -0.27 -15.42 20.71
CA LEU A 67 0.55 -14.32 20.21
C LEU A 67 1.68 -14.85 19.35
N LEU A 68 2.00 -14.15 18.27
CA LEU A 68 3.06 -14.54 17.34
C LEU A 68 4.43 -14.71 18.02
N SER A 69 4.73 -13.89 19.01
CA SER A 69 5.96 -14.01 19.82
C SER A 69 6.02 -15.29 20.63
N VAL A 70 4.88 -15.74 21.14
CA VAL A 70 4.75 -17.02 21.88
C VAL A 70 4.83 -18.18 20.90
N ALA A 71 4.13 -18.09 19.77
CA ALA A 71 4.17 -19.09 18.71
C ALA A 71 5.59 -19.34 18.19
N LYS A 72 6.38 -18.28 17.97
CA LYS A 72 7.80 -18.40 17.57
C LYS A 72 8.60 -19.23 18.57
N LYS A 73 8.40 -19.01 19.88
CA LYS A 73 9.08 -19.78 20.93
C LYS A 73 8.66 -21.25 20.93
N GLU A 74 7.37 -21.53 20.76
CA GLU A 74 6.85 -22.90 20.70
C GLU A 74 7.30 -23.63 19.45
N LEU A 75 7.30 -22.96 18.28
CA LEU A 75 7.82 -23.54 17.04
C LEU A 75 9.31 -23.91 17.14
N VAL A 76 10.12 -23.10 17.82
CA VAL A 76 11.53 -23.42 18.08
C VAL A 76 11.64 -24.67 18.95
N LYS A 77 10.81 -24.83 19.99
CA LYS A 77 10.79 -26.03 20.84
C LYS A 77 10.42 -27.29 20.06
N VAL A 78 9.39 -27.19 19.20
CA VAL A 78 8.94 -28.30 18.36
C VAL A 78 9.97 -28.64 17.30
N GLY A 79 10.57 -27.65 16.68
CA GLY A 79 11.45 -27.79 15.53
C GLY A 79 12.93 -27.77 15.83
N LYS A 80 13.38 -27.94 17.09
CA LYS A 80 14.80 -27.97 17.53
C LYS A 80 15.82 -27.63 16.42
N GLY A 81 16.18 -26.36 16.30
CA GLY A 81 17.19 -25.93 15.34
C GLY A 81 16.66 -25.50 13.95
N LEU A 82 15.35 -25.20 13.82
CA LEU A 82 14.70 -24.74 12.59
C LEU A 82 14.17 -23.29 12.68
N PRO A 83 14.99 -22.29 13.06
CA PRO A 83 14.51 -20.90 13.16
C PRO A 83 13.91 -20.40 11.85
N ARG A 84 14.47 -20.79 10.70
CA ARG A 84 14.00 -20.37 9.38
C ARG A 84 12.58 -20.85 9.06
N HIS A 85 12.20 -22.04 9.49
CA HIS A 85 10.84 -22.55 9.29
C HIS A 85 9.84 -21.80 10.18
N CYS A 86 10.24 -21.48 11.42
CA CYS A 86 9.43 -20.67 12.31
C CYS A 86 9.19 -19.26 11.73
N GLU A 87 10.19 -18.66 11.10
CA GLU A 87 10.07 -17.36 10.43
C GLU A 87 9.14 -17.42 9.20
N VAL A 88 9.25 -18.48 8.40
CA VAL A 88 8.37 -18.69 7.24
C VAL A 88 6.92 -18.85 7.69
N LEU A 89 6.66 -19.69 8.70
CA LEU A 89 5.30 -19.86 9.25
C LEU A 89 4.77 -18.57 9.87
N ALA A 90 5.59 -17.84 10.60
CA ALA A 90 5.20 -16.56 11.18
C ALA A 90 4.86 -15.51 10.11
N ARG A 91 5.63 -15.47 9.02
CA ARG A 91 5.36 -14.59 7.88
C ARG A 91 4.04 -14.97 7.20
N TRP A 92 3.80 -16.25 6.99
CA TRP A 92 2.56 -16.70 6.36
C TRP A 92 1.32 -16.40 7.23
N VAL A 93 1.40 -16.51 8.59
CA VAL A 93 0.30 -16.04 9.46
C VAL A 93 0.03 -14.55 9.23
N GLN A 94 1.09 -13.76 9.18
CA GLN A 94 0.97 -12.32 8.96
C GLN A 94 0.41 -11.98 7.57
N GLU A 95 0.80 -12.74 6.55
CA GLU A 95 0.26 -12.58 5.20
C GLU A 95 -1.25 -12.89 5.15
N LYS A 96 -1.68 -13.96 5.86
CA LYS A 96 -3.10 -14.29 5.98
C LYS A 96 -3.91 -13.25 6.75
N ASP A 97 -3.36 -12.77 7.88
CA ASP A 97 -3.99 -11.69 8.64
C ASP A 97 -4.14 -10.43 7.77
N ASN A 98 -3.16 -10.13 6.92
CA ASN A 98 -3.22 -9.00 5.99
C ASN A 98 -4.26 -9.22 4.88
N GLU A 99 -4.35 -10.45 4.30
CA GLU A 99 -5.38 -10.78 3.31
C GLU A 99 -6.79 -10.60 3.89
N GLU A 100 -7.05 -11.11 5.10
CA GLU A 100 -8.34 -10.95 5.78
C GLU A 100 -8.65 -9.46 6.07
N LEU A 101 -7.63 -8.69 6.46
CA LEU A 101 -7.76 -7.26 6.68
C LEU A 101 -8.09 -6.52 5.36
N GLU A 102 -7.40 -6.86 4.27
CA GLU A 102 -7.67 -6.29 2.95
C GLU A 102 -9.10 -6.59 2.48
N GLU A 103 -9.58 -7.82 2.66
CA GLU A 103 -10.97 -8.19 2.38
C GLU A 103 -11.97 -7.41 3.22
N HIS A 104 -11.67 -7.24 4.51
CA HIS A 104 -12.51 -6.46 5.42
C HIS A 104 -12.56 -4.98 5.03
N ILE A 105 -11.41 -4.38 4.72
CA ILE A 105 -11.31 -3.01 4.21
C ILE A 105 -12.11 -2.86 2.92
N ALA A 106 -11.96 -3.79 1.96
CA ALA A 106 -12.70 -3.77 0.71
C ALA A 106 -14.22 -3.88 0.92
N ALA A 107 -14.66 -4.66 1.91
CA ALA A 107 -16.08 -4.76 2.28
C ALA A 107 -16.62 -3.44 2.83
N ILE A 108 -15.86 -2.79 3.74
CA ILE A 108 -16.22 -1.47 4.28
C ILE A 108 -16.27 -0.44 3.15
N GLN A 109 -15.28 -0.42 2.26
CA GLN A 109 -15.24 0.52 1.14
C GLN A 109 -16.42 0.34 0.20
N ARG A 110 -16.83 -0.92 -0.08
CA ARG A 110 -18.05 -1.21 -0.87
C ARG A 110 -19.31 -0.68 -0.18
N GLN A 111 -19.45 -0.86 1.13
CA GLN A 111 -20.58 -0.32 1.89
C GLN A 111 -20.60 1.21 1.88
N LEU A 112 -19.44 1.84 2.07
CA LEU A 112 -19.31 3.30 2.00
C LEU A 112 -19.66 3.83 0.61
N ALA A 113 -19.22 3.14 -0.45
CA ALA A 113 -19.55 3.50 -1.82
C ALA A 113 -21.05 3.35 -2.12
N ALA A 114 -21.69 2.28 -1.62
CA ALA A 114 -23.13 2.07 -1.76
C ALA A 114 -23.97 3.15 -1.04
N ASN A 115 -23.44 3.70 0.06
CA ASN A 115 -24.07 4.76 0.85
C ASN A 115 -23.55 6.16 0.48
N ALA A 116 -22.70 6.25 -0.56
CA ALA A 116 -22.12 7.53 -0.96
C ALA A 116 -23.21 8.49 -1.45
N ARG A 117 -23.15 9.71 -0.97
CA ARG A 117 -24.00 10.77 -1.48
C ARG A 117 -23.63 11.09 -2.92
N PRO A 118 -24.61 11.33 -3.80
CA PRO A 118 -24.33 11.76 -5.17
C PRO A 118 -23.41 12.98 -5.15
N GLN A 119 -22.34 12.93 -5.94
CA GLN A 119 -21.41 14.06 -6.02
C GLN A 119 -21.97 15.17 -6.94
N VAL A 120 -21.59 16.40 -6.65
CA VAL A 120 -21.87 17.54 -7.53
C VAL A 120 -21.18 17.32 -8.88
N SER A 121 -21.81 17.78 -9.94
CA SER A 121 -21.20 17.76 -11.28
C SER A 121 -19.87 18.50 -11.32
N LEU A 122 -19.00 18.10 -12.24
CA LEU A 122 -17.70 18.75 -12.42
C LEU A 122 -17.88 20.25 -12.67
N SER A 123 -17.19 21.07 -11.90
CA SER A 123 -17.05 22.48 -12.21
C SER A 123 -16.18 22.65 -13.47
N PRO A 124 -16.42 23.71 -14.29
CA PRO A 124 -15.65 23.91 -15.51
C PRO A 124 -14.12 23.88 -15.33
N PRO A 125 -13.55 24.49 -14.27
CA PRO A 125 -12.11 24.40 -14.02
C PRO A 125 -11.61 22.98 -13.78
N VAL A 126 -12.39 22.15 -13.07
CA VAL A 126 -12.02 20.75 -12.81
C VAL A 126 -12.12 19.93 -14.08
N ALA A 127 -13.16 20.13 -14.87
CA ALA A 127 -13.33 19.46 -16.17
C ALA A 127 -12.16 19.77 -17.11
N ALA A 128 -11.80 21.04 -17.27
CA ALA A 128 -10.66 21.47 -18.09
C ALA A 128 -9.33 20.92 -17.56
N TRP A 129 -9.16 20.85 -16.24
CA TRP A 129 -7.99 20.24 -15.64
C TRP A 129 -7.89 18.75 -15.97
N LEU A 130 -8.97 17.98 -15.85
CA LEU A 130 -8.99 16.56 -16.22
C LEU A 130 -8.68 16.35 -17.70
N GLU A 131 -9.26 17.17 -18.56
CA GLU A 131 -9.05 17.11 -20.02
C GLU A 131 -7.59 17.43 -20.38
N SER A 132 -6.91 18.27 -19.61
CA SER A 132 -5.52 18.63 -19.85
C SER A 132 -4.55 17.42 -19.86
N PHE A 133 -4.97 16.28 -19.32
CA PHE A 133 -4.21 15.02 -19.30
C PHE A 133 -4.45 14.13 -20.52
N SER A 134 -5.33 14.53 -21.45
CA SER A 134 -5.53 13.83 -22.73
C SER A 134 -4.32 13.97 -23.66
N GLU A 135 -3.55 15.04 -23.50
CA GLU A 135 -2.33 15.31 -24.24
C GLU A 135 -1.09 15.01 -23.42
N VAL A 136 -0.05 14.50 -24.07
CA VAL A 136 1.25 14.27 -23.43
C VAL A 136 1.98 15.61 -23.30
N LYS A 137 2.22 16.04 -22.07
CA LYS A 137 2.94 17.27 -21.72
C LYS A 137 4.16 16.97 -20.87
N PHE A 138 5.13 17.84 -20.89
CA PHE A 138 6.30 17.69 -20.03
C PHE A 138 5.95 17.89 -18.57
N ARG A 139 4.96 18.75 -18.27
CA ARG A 139 4.48 19.06 -16.91
C ARG A 139 2.96 19.23 -16.94
N TYR A 140 2.34 18.94 -15.79
CA TYR A 140 0.90 19.13 -15.58
C TYR A 140 0.68 19.98 -14.34
N SER A 141 -0.43 20.69 -14.32
CA SER A 141 -0.89 21.39 -13.12
C SER A 141 -1.55 20.40 -12.15
N PHE A 142 -1.41 20.66 -10.86
CA PHE A 142 -2.16 19.94 -9.84
C PHE A 142 -3.46 20.67 -9.50
N LEU A 143 -4.42 19.92 -8.94
CA LEU A 143 -5.71 20.47 -8.50
C LEU A 143 -5.63 20.75 -6.99
N VAL A 144 -6.13 21.90 -6.56
CA VAL A 144 -6.31 22.24 -5.14
C VAL A 144 -7.81 22.41 -4.88
N LEU A 145 -8.32 21.64 -3.94
CA LEU A 145 -9.66 21.76 -3.37
C LEU A 145 -9.53 22.35 -1.96
N ASP A 146 -9.78 23.63 -1.81
CA ASP A 146 -9.62 24.35 -0.56
C ASP A 146 -10.98 24.81 0.00
N GLY A 147 -11.18 24.71 1.30
CA GLY A 147 -12.38 25.14 1.95
C GLY A 147 -12.65 24.43 3.28
N PRO A 148 -13.72 24.75 4.00
CA PRO A 148 -13.96 24.20 5.32
C PRO A 148 -13.98 22.68 5.41
N SER A 149 -13.71 22.14 6.58
CA SER A 149 -13.82 20.70 6.83
C SER A 149 -15.26 20.21 6.58
N ARG A 150 -15.37 18.91 6.26
CA ARG A 150 -16.65 18.22 6.00
C ARG A 150 -17.41 18.69 4.75
N MET A 151 -16.79 19.42 3.85
CA MET A 151 -17.38 19.78 2.54
C MET A 151 -17.27 18.67 1.49
N GLY A 152 -16.68 17.52 1.84
CA GLY A 152 -16.57 16.36 0.95
C GLY A 152 -15.43 16.41 -0.05
N LYS A 153 -14.42 17.27 0.16
CA LYS A 153 -13.27 17.45 -0.74
C LYS A 153 -12.56 16.13 -1.09
N THR A 154 -12.18 15.36 -0.07
CA THR A 154 -11.48 14.09 -0.25
C THR A 154 -12.36 13.06 -0.97
N VAL A 155 -13.66 12.98 -0.61
CA VAL A 155 -14.62 12.10 -1.28
C VAL A 155 -14.82 12.50 -2.74
N TYR A 156 -14.92 13.79 -3.00
CA TYR A 156 -15.00 14.32 -4.36
C TYR A 156 -13.73 14.01 -5.17
N ALA A 157 -12.55 14.19 -4.58
CA ALA A 157 -11.28 13.83 -5.23
C ALA A 157 -11.22 12.34 -5.61
N ARG A 158 -11.70 11.44 -4.75
CA ARG A 158 -11.85 10.00 -5.07
C ARG A 158 -12.86 9.77 -6.20
N HIS A 159 -13.96 10.52 -6.20
CA HIS A 159 -14.97 10.43 -7.26
C HIS A 159 -14.41 10.81 -8.62
N LEU A 160 -13.52 11.82 -8.69
CA LEU A 160 -12.87 12.23 -9.94
C LEU A 160 -12.04 11.10 -10.56
N ALA A 161 -11.51 10.21 -9.76
CA ALA A 161 -10.69 9.08 -10.24
C ALA A 161 -11.53 7.97 -10.88
N GLY A 162 -12.78 7.83 -10.50
CA GLY A 162 -13.71 6.81 -10.98
C GLY A 162 -13.40 5.40 -10.48
N ASP A 163 -12.15 4.97 -10.53
CA ASP A 163 -11.69 3.67 -10.03
C ASP A 163 -10.90 3.85 -8.72
N PRO A 164 -11.43 3.36 -7.58
CA PRO A 164 -10.75 3.45 -6.29
C PRO A 164 -9.36 2.79 -6.26
N MET A 165 -9.15 1.74 -7.05
CA MET A 165 -7.87 1.03 -7.12
C MET A 165 -6.79 1.84 -7.83
N SER A 166 -7.18 2.86 -8.60
CA SER A 166 -6.25 3.76 -9.27
C SER A 166 -5.82 4.95 -8.40
N VAL A 167 -6.31 5.04 -7.17
CA VAL A 167 -6.04 6.15 -6.25
C VAL A 167 -5.01 5.74 -5.20
N LEU A 168 -4.01 6.59 -5.00
CA LEU A 168 -3.17 6.57 -3.81
C LEU A 168 -3.55 7.79 -2.95
N GLU A 169 -3.91 7.56 -1.71
CA GLU A 169 -4.22 8.62 -0.76
C GLU A 169 -3.12 8.75 0.28
N ILE A 170 -2.72 9.96 0.58
CA ILE A 170 -1.63 10.29 1.49
C ILE A 170 -2.15 11.33 2.47
N ASP A 171 -2.16 10.97 3.74
CA ASP A 171 -2.38 11.92 4.83
C ASP A 171 -1.14 12.80 4.98
N CYS A 172 -1.31 14.10 4.80
CA CYS A 172 -0.25 15.09 4.88
C CYS A 172 -0.24 15.86 6.21
N THR A 173 -1.08 15.49 7.16
CA THR A 173 -1.17 16.16 8.45
C THR A 173 0.18 16.16 9.17
N GLY A 174 0.76 17.36 9.34
CA GLY A 174 2.04 17.54 10.05
C GLY A 174 3.26 16.95 9.36
N THR A 175 3.17 16.49 8.11
CA THR A 175 4.31 15.97 7.36
C THR A 175 4.90 16.99 6.40
N VAL A 176 6.20 16.91 6.17
CA VAL A 176 6.93 17.71 5.16
C VAL A 176 7.31 16.84 3.95
N PHE A 177 7.38 15.54 4.14
CA PHE A 177 7.80 14.58 3.12
C PHE A 177 6.72 13.52 2.91
N PRO A 178 6.01 13.55 1.78
CA PRO A 178 5.00 12.54 1.49
C PRO A 178 5.66 11.18 1.25
N ASP A 179 5.11 10.12 1.86
CA ASP A 179 5.59 8.76 1.64
C ASP A 179 4.91 8.13 0.42
N LEU A 180 5.67 7.98 -0.66
CA LEU A 180 5.21 7.40 -1.92
C LEU A 180 5.80 6.02 -2.20
N ARG A 181 6.28 5.30 -1.19
CA ARG A 181 6.86 3.95 -1.38
C ARG A 181 5.82 2.93 -1.87
N SER A 182 4.55 3.12 -1.56
CA SER A 182 3.43 2.31 -2.06
C SER A 182 2.95 2.70 -3.46
N PHE A 183 3.47 3.80 -4.02
CA PHE A 183 3.08 4.26 -5.35
C PHE A 183 3.51 3.26 -6.43
N ARG A 184 2.56 2.91 -7.31
CA ARG A 184 2.77 2.01 -8.46
C ARG A 184 2.40 2.75 -9.75
N PRO A 185 3.38 3.15 -10.60
CA PRO A 185 3.14 3.99 -11.78
C PRO A 185 2.12 3.44 -12.78
N MET A 186 2.05 2.09 -12.89
CA MET A 186 1.13 1.44 -13.83
C MET A 186 -0.29 1.28 -13.28
N VAL A 187 -0.48 1.43 -11.96
CA VAL A 187 -1.76 1.26 -11.27
C VAL A 187 -2.35 2.61 -10.90
N HIS A 188 -1.61 3.40 -10.12
CA HIS A 188 -2.12 4.66 -9.58
C HIS A 188 -2.12 5.75 -10.65
N LYS A 189 -3.31 6.27 -10.96
CA LYS A 189 -3.54 7.38 -11.90
C LYS A 189 -3.81 8.69 -11.20
N PHE A 190 -4.18 8.61 -9.92
CA PHE A 190 -4.44 9.73 -9.03
C PHE A 190 -3.63 9.58 -7.74
N ILE A 191 -3.14 10.70 -7.24
CA ILE A 191 -2.62 10.80 -5.88
C ILE A 191 -3.37 11.93 -5.20
N ILE A 192 -4.01 11.62 -4.08
CA ILE A 192 -4.73 12.59 -3.24
C ILE A 192 -3.86 12.87 -2.03
N TYR A 193 -3.49 14.13 -1.87
CA TYR A 193 -2.77 14.65 -0.70
C TYR A 193 -3.78 15.32 0.22
N ASP A 194 -4.20 14.59 1.26
CA ASP A 194 -5.21 15.06 2.20
C ASP A 194 -4.59 15.93 3.30
N GLU A 195 -5.26 17.03 3.65
CA GLU A 195 -4.78 18.06 4.60
C GLU A 195 -3.35 18.57 4.25
N CYS A 196 -3.12 18.85 2.97
CA CYS A 196 -1.81 19.23 2.46
C CYS A 196 -1.60 20.75 2.49
N SER A 197 -0.48 21.18 3.06
CA SER A 197 -0.08 22.59 3.12
C SER A 197 0.60 23.09 1.85
N PRO A 198 0.55 24.39 1.55
CA PRO A 198 1.34 24.99 0.46
C PRO A 198 2.85 24.76 0.62
N GLY A 199 3.36 24.75 1.87
CA GLY A 199 4.77 24.50 2.18
C GLY A 199 5.24 23.13 1.74
N LEU A 200 4.40 22.09 1.93
CA LEU A 200 4.70 20.74 1.43
C LEU A 200 4.78 20.71 -0.10
N VAL A 201 3.85 21.38 -0.78
CA VAL A 201 3.84 21.49 -2.23
C VAL A 201 5.11 22.18 -2.74
N LEU A 202 5.47 23.29 -2.14
CA LEU A 202 6.66 24.06 -2.51
C LEU A 202 7.96 23.32 -2.28
N THR A 203 8.05 22.54 -1.21
CA THR A 203 9.20 21.67 -0.95
C THR A 203 9.35 20.56 -1.98
N ASN A 204 8.21 20.11 -2.54
CA ASN A 204 8.14 18.96 -3.47
C ASN A 204 7.68 19.38 -4.89
N ARG A 205 8.04 20.56 -5.36
CA ARG A 205 7.57 21.16 -6.64
C ARG A 205 7.59 20.20 -7.83
N LYS A 206 8.68 19.43 -8.00
CA LYS A 206 8.82 18.46 -9.10
C LYS A 206 7.77 17.36 -9.06
N LEU A 207 7.38 16.94 -7.86
CA LEU A 207 6.35 15.93 -7.67
C LEU A 207 5.00 16.46 -8.13
N PHE A 208 4.59 17.62 -7.61
CA PHE A 208 3.29 18.20 -7.92
C PHE A 208 3.12 18.63 -9.39
N GLN A 209 4.23 18.84 -10.11
CA GLN A 209 4.19 19.09 -11.55
C GLN A 209 3.99 17.82 -12.40
N SER A 210 3.95 16.63 -11.79
CA SER A 210 3.76 15.36 -12.51
C SER A 210 4.62 15.26 -13.78
N SER A 211 5.89 15.70 -13.68
CA SER A 211 6.77 15.95 -14.83
C SER A 211 7.35 14.66 -15.42
N ALA A 212 7.70 14.72 -16.73
CA ALA A 212 8.40 13.64 -17.42
C ALA A 212 9.85 13.53 -16.98
N SER A 213 10.07 13.30 -15.69
CA SER A 213 11.39 13.12 -15.09
C SER A 213 11.33 12.22 -13.85
N TRP A 214 12.44 11.56 -13.55
CA TRP A 214 12.57 10.85 -12.28
C TRP A 214 12.58 11.82 -11.11
N ILE A 215 11.82 11.51 -10.08
CA ILE A 215 11.71 12.31 -8.87
C ILE A 215 12.40 11.52 -7.75
N THR A 216 13.36 12.14 -7.10
CA THR A 216 14.00 11.58 -5.90
C THR A 216 13.28 12.13 -4.68
N LEU A 217 12.77 11.22 -3.84
CA LEU A 217 12.12 11.55 -2.57
C LEU A 217 12.95 11.00 -1.42
N GLY A 218 12.94 11.71 -0.31
CA GLY A 218 13.55 11.28 0.95
C GLY A 218 12.46 10.81 1.91
N SER A 219 12.80 9.85 2.77
CA SER A 219 11.93 9.44 3.88
C SER A 219 12.24 10.21 5.17
N SER A 220 13.26 11.04 5.16
CA SER A 220 13.68 11.87 6.31
C SER A 220 14.38 13.14 5.84
N SER A 221 14.49 14.11 6.75
CA SER A 221 15.24 15.35 6.51
C SER A 221 16.73 15.13 6.19
N THR A 222 17.29 14.00 6.59
CA THR A 222 18.67 13.62 6.35
C THR A 222 18.89 12.87 5.04
N ASN A 223 17.81 12.56 4.28
CA ASN A 223 17.84 11.80 3.02
C ASN A 223 18.58 10.45 3.10
N CYS A 224 18.75 9.88 4.29
CA CYS A 224 19.45 8.61 4.48
C CYS A 224 18.78 7.44 3.75
N LEU A 225 17.49 7.56 3.41
CA LEU A 225 16.70 6.55 2.70
C LEU A 225 15.95 7.21 1.53
N SER A 226 16.68 7.66 0.53
CA SER A 226 16.06 8.22 -0.68
C SER A 226 15.64 7.12 -1.65
N TYR A 227 14.52 7.35 -2.33
CA TYR A 227 14.02 6.48 -3.40
C TYR A 227 13.57 7.32 -4.59
N LYS A 228 13.44 6.67 -5.75
CA LYS A 228 13.02 7.33 -6.98
C LYS A 228 11.66 6.82 -7.44
N ILE A 229 10.84 7.72 -7.92
CA ILE A 229 9.54 7.42 -8.53
C ILE A 229 9.44 8.04 -9.91
N TRP A 230 8.57 7.46 -10.74
CA TRP A 230 8.16 8.01 -12.01
C TRP A 230 6.66 8.30 -11.97
N ALA A 231 6.29 9.56 -11.79
CA ALA A 231 4.91 10.00 -11.60
C ALA A 231 4.41 10.90 -12.76
N HIS A 232 4.91 10.67 -13.99
CA HIS A 232 4.50 11.43 -15.16
C HIS A 232 3.02 11.20 -15.47
N ALA A 233 2.30 12.28 -15.76
CA ALA A 233 0.88 12.31 -16.09
C ALA A 233 -0.04 11.71 -14.99
N VAL A 234 0.44 11.60 -13.76
CA VAL A 234 -0.39 11.25 -12.60
C VAL A 234 -1.12 12.50 -12.13
N ARG A 235 -2.41 12.41 -11.90
CA ARG A 235 -3.25 13.50 -11.44
C ARG A 235 -3.04 13.74 -9.97
N MET A 236 -2.45 14.87 -9.61
CA MET A 236 -2.17 15.26 -8.24
C MET A 236 -3.31 16.14 -7.73
N VAL A 237 -3.99 15.71 -6.68
CA VAL A 237 -5.09 16.46 -6.04
C VAL A 237 -4.69 16.77 -4.61
N VAL A 238 -4.76 18.02 -4.25
CA VAL A 238 -4.54 18.54 -2.90
C VAL A 238 -5.88 18.88 -2.29
N THR A 239 -6.17 18.38 -1.10
CA THR A 239 -7.28 18.85 -0.29
C THR A 239 -6.73 19.58 0.91
N SER A 240 -7.34 20.72 1.27
CA SER A 240 -6.92 21.55 2.41
C SER A 240 -8.10 22.29 3.00
N ASN A 241 -7.96 22.68 4.26
CA ASN A 241 -8.92 23.51 4.95
C ASN A 241 -8.50 24.99 4.98
N SER A 242 -7.23 25.29 4.66
CA SER A 242 -6.62 26.61 4.85
C SER A 242 -5.55 26.95 3.80
N PHE A 243 -5.55 26.26 2.64
CA PHE A 243 -4.49 26.42 1.64
C PHE A 243 -4.28 27.87 1.22
N ARG A 244 -5.36 28.58 0.89
CA ARG A 244 -5.28 29.99 0.48
C ARG A 244 -4.79 30.90 1.61
N GLN A 245 -5.33 30.68 2.80
CA GLN A 245 -4.91 31.46 3.98
C GLN A 245 -3.43 31.30 4.29
N GLU A 246 -2.92 30.08 4.18
CA GLU A 246 -1.50 29.80 4.37
C GLU A 246 -0.64 30.42 3.24
N CYS A 247 -1.16 30.50 2.01
CA CYS A 247 -0.48 31.18 0.91
C CYS A 247 -0.26 32.67 1.17
N GLU A 248 -1.11 33.33 1.93
CA GLU A 248 -0.96 34.77 2.27
C GLU A 248 0.30 35.04 3.10
N MET A 249 0.81 34.02 3.78
CA MET A 249 2.04 34.11 4.60
C MET A 249 3.30 33.80 3.81
N LEU A 250 3.20 33.42 2.53
CA LEU A 250 4.32 33.03 1.70
C LEU A 250 4.94 34.20 0.95
N PRO A 251 6.23 34.10 0.59
CA PRO A 251 6.88 35.05 -0.33
C PRO A 251 6.16 35.14 -1.66
N VAL A 252 6.07 36.33 -2.23
CA VAL A 252 5.34 36.60 -3.50
C VAL A 252 5.79 35.67 -4.64
N GLY A 253 7.08 35.33 -4.72
CA GLY A 253 7.59 34.42 -5.75
C GLY A 253 7.06 33.00 -5.61
N GLU A 254 6.79 32.54 -4.39
CA GLU A 254 6.23 31.21 -4.11
C GLU A 254 4.74 31.16 -4.42
N VAL A 255 4.01 32.21 -4.07
CA VAL A 255 2.58 32.36 -4.43
C VAL A 255 2.41 32.34 -5.95
N ARG A 256 3.22 33.14 -6.68
CA ARG A 256 3.20 33.13 -8.14
C ARG A 256 3.50 31.76 -8.75
N TRP A 257 4.42 31.01 -8.14
CA TRP A 257 4.70 29.65 -8.62
C TRP A 257 3.49 28.73 -8.41
N LEU A 258 2.83 28.80 -7.26
CA LEU A 258 1.61 28.03 -6.96
C LEU A 258 0.50 28.37 -7.97
N GLU A 259 0.21 29.65 -8.17
CA GLU A 259 -0.81 30.13 -9.11
C GLU A 259 -0.54 29.67 -10.56
N ALA A 260 0.73 29.64 -10.97
CA ALA A 260 1.12 29.19 -12.30
C ALA A 260 1.04 27.66 -12.50
N ASN A 261 1.03 26.87 -11.42
CA ASN A 261 1.15 25.40 -11.49
C ASN A 261 -0.06 24.66 -10.91
N CYS A 262 -1.04 25.34 -10.30
CA CYS A 262 -2.24 24.70 -9.80
C CYS A 262 -3.51 25.20 -10.47
N VAL A 263 -4.52 24.36 -10.48
CA VAL A 263 -5.92 24.75 -10.68
C VAL A 263 -6.55 24.82 -9.29
N TYR A 264 -6.88 26.04 -8.85
CA TYR A 264 -7.43 26.28 -7.53
C TYR A 264 -8.96 26.34 -7.58
N VAL A 265 -9.60 25.60 -6.69
CA VAL A 265 -11.06 25.56 -6.51
C VAL A 265 -11.39 25.85 -5.07
N ASN A 266 -12.08 26.95 -4.84
CA ASN A 266 -12.65 27.24 -3.53
C ASN A 266 -13.92 26.42 -3.32
N VAL A 267 -13.99 25.69 -2.22
CA VAL A 267 -15.12 24.83 -1.86
C VAL A 267 -15.86 25.50 -0.70
N ASP A 268 -16.83 26.32 -1.05
CA ASP A 268 -17.67 27.10 -0.13
C ASP A 268 -19.02 26.43 0.18
N ALA A 269 -19.34 25.36 -0.53
CA ALA A 269 -20.54 24.55 -0.32
C ALA A 269 -20.24 23.06 -0.39
N PRO A 270 -21.07 22.19 0.21
CA PRO A 270 -20.86 20.74 0.14
C PRO A 270 -20.78 20.20 -1.29
N LEU A 271 -19.77 19.39 -1.55
CA LEU A 271 -19.54 18.72 -2.85
C LEU A 271 -20.35 17.42 -2.98
N TRP A 272 -21.58 17.43 -2.52
CA TRP A 272 -22.58 16.37 -2.74
C TRP A 272 -23.96 16.99 -2.98
N GLN A 273 -24.77 16.31 -3.75
CA GLN A 273 -26.16 16.72 -3.95
C GLN A 273 -26.94 16.43 -2.67
N CYS A 274 -27.60 17.45 -2.13
CA CYS A 274 -28.64 17.24 -1.13
C CYS A 274 -29.82 16.61 -1.87
N GLY A 275 -30.24 15.40 -1.44
CA GLY A 275 -31.48 14.82 -1.96
C GLY A 275 -32.62 15.81 -1.73
N SER A 276 -33.28 16.19 -2.81
CA SER A 276 -34.50 16.96 -2.79
C SER A 276 -35.64 16.14 -2.20
#